data_6edd95b7a35222cd177c0d7cb3f388a0
#
_entry.id   6edd95b7a35222cd177c0d7cb3f388a0
#
_cell.length_a   1.000
_cell.length_b   1.000
_cell.length_c   1.000
_cell.angle_alpha   90.00
_cell.angle_beta   90.00
_cell.angle_gamma   90.00
#
_symmetry.space_group_name_H-M   'P 1'
#
loop_
_entity.id
_entity.type
_entity.pdbx_description
1 polymer ?
#
loop_
_entity_poly.entity_id
_entity_poly.type
_entity_poly.pdbx_seq_one_letter_code
_entity_poly.pdbx_strand_id
1 'polypeptide(L)'
;FDLGASTGGFTEVLLKYGAKKVYSIDVGRDQLHEKLSSDERVCNMPSLDVREVVNLSLPNPEWIVADLAFISLVKALPLVMRQAISGAIMICLIKPQFELSKKEVGKNGIVKSDNLRSSAVSKVSKFVIMENWKILDTAPSPISGRHGNKEVLLLAEKK
;
A
#
# COMPACT_ATOMS: atom_id res chain seq x y z
N PHE A 1 -1.16 2.46 -9.66
CA PHE A 1 -0.07 3.00 -8.85
C PHE A 1 0.43 1.92 -7.90
N ASP A 2 1.75 1.80 -7.76
CA ASP A 2 2.42 0.95 -6.78
C ASP A 2 3.08 1.87 -5.74
N LEU A 3 2.49 1.91 -4.54
CA LEU A 3 2.87 2.81 -3.46
C LEU A 3 3.75 2.05 -2.45
N GLY A 4 5.01 2.43 -2.34
CA GLY A 4 6.04 1.69 -1.63
C GLY A 4 6.60 0.55 -2.49
N ALA A 5 6.94 0.87 -3.74
CA ALA A 5 7.33 -0.13 -4.73
C ALA A 5 8.57 -0.95 -4.35
N SER A 6 9.49 -0.37 -3.57
CA SER A 6 10.74 -1.04 -3.15
C SER A 6 11.44 -1.73 -4.32
N THR A 7 11.69 -3.03 -4.23
CA THR A 7 12.31 -3.81 -5.32
C THR A 7 11.37 -4.10 -6.50
N GLY A 8 10.05 -3.82 -6.36
CA GLY A 8 9.08 -3.94 -7.44
C GLY A 8 8.20 -5.18 -7.42
N GLY A 9 8.00 -5.79 -6.26
CA GLY A 9 7.19 -7.01 -6.17
C GLY A 9 5.77 -6.83 -6.68
N PHE A 10 5.05 -5.78 -6.27
CA PHE A 10 3.72 -5.48 -6.81
C PHE A 10 3.77 -4.96 -8.25
N THR A 11 4.77 -4.16 -8.61
CA THR A 11 4.99 -3.72 -10.00
C THR A 11 5.07 -4.92 -10.95
N GLU A 12 5.88 -5.95 -10.62
CA GLU A 12 6.02 -7.16 -11.43
C GLU A 12 4.67 -7.90 -11.59
N VAL A 13 3.92 -8.04 -10.51
CA VAL A 13 2.59 -8.67 -10.53
C VAL A 13 1.64 -7.88 -11.42
N LEU A 14 1.56 -6.56 -11.27
CA LEU A 14 0.71 -5.71 -12.10
C LEU A 14 1.03 -5.86 -13.60
N LEU A 15 2.31 -5.85 -13.97
CA LEU A 15 2.75 -6.03 -15.36
C LEU A 15 2.39 -7.42 -15.89
N LYS A 16 2.56 -8.47 -15.08
CA LYS A 16 2.21 -9.85 -15.43
C LYS A 16 0.72 -10.01 -15.70
N TYR A 17 -0.12 -9.27 -14.98
CA TYR A 17 -1.57 -9.28 -15.16
C TYR A 17 -2.08 -8.21 -16.14
N GLY A 18 -1.19 -7.64 -16.97
CA GLY A 18 -1.57 -6.84 -18.13
C GLY A 18 -1.69 -5.34 -17.87
N ALA A 19 -1.12 -4.81 -16.79
CA ALA A 19 -1.07 -3.37 -16.60
C ALA A 19 -0.34 -2.69 -17.76
N LYS A 20 -0.99 -1.70 -18.38
CA LYS A 20 -0.44 -0.93 -19.50
C LYS A 20 0.61 0.09 -19.05
N LYS A 21 0.46 0.61 -17.83
CA LYS A 21 1.38 1.55 -17.21
C LYS A 21 1.36 1.38 -15.70
N VAL A 22 2.54 1.34 -15.08
CA VAL A 22 2.71 1.27 -13.62
C VAL A 22 3.56 2.47 -13.19
N TYR A 23 3.06 3.24 -12.26
CA TYR A 23 3.80 4.29 -11.57
C TYR A 23 4.30 3.70 -10.25
N SER A 24 5.59 3.39 -10.20
CA SER A 24 6.26 2.77 -9.05
C SER A 24 6.85 3.85 -8.16
N ILE A 25 6.20 4.13 -7.05
CA ILE A 25 6.46 5.27 -6.17
C ILE A 25 7.11 4.77 -4.88
N ASP A 26 8.26 5.32 -4.53
CA ASP A 26 8.95 5.00 -3.28
C ASP A 26 9.76 6.21 -2.76
N VAL A 27 9.83 6.36 -1.44
CA VAL A 27 10.70 7.38 -0.80
C VAL A 27 12.18 7.02 -0.89
N GLY A 28 12.49 5.74 -1.09
CA GLY A 28 13.85 5.26 -1.29
C GLY A 28 14.39 5.58 -2.68
N ARG A 29 15.70 5.44 -2.84
CA ARG A 29 16.39 5.61 -4.12
C ARG A 29 16.94 4.28 -4.60
N ASP A 30 16.98 4.10 -5.91
CA ASP A 30 17.65 2.99 -6.58
C ASP A 30 17.26 1.60 -6.04
N GLN A 31 16.01 1.45 -5.59
CA GLN A 31 15.52 0.19 -5.03
C GLN A 31 14.88 -0.71 -6.08
N LEU A 32 14.21 -0.13 -7.08
CA LEU A 32 13.48 -0.88 -8.08
C LEU A 32 14.45 -1.72 -8.93
N HIS A 33 14.13 -3.00 -9.07
CA HIS A 33 14.96 -3.94 -9.82
C HIS A 33 15.16 -3.46 -11.26
N GLU A 34 16.39 -3.60 -11.81
CA GLU A 34 16.79 -3.08 -13.13
C GLU A 34 15.85 -3.52 -14.27
N LYS A 35 15.41 -4.78 -14.28
CA LYS A 35 14.46 -5.29 -15.27
C LYS A 35 13.12 -4.56 -15.26
N LEU A 36 12.68 -4.06 -14.10
CA LEU A 36 11.44 -3.31 -13.97
C LEU A 36 11.65 -1.84 -14.32
N SER A 37 12.76 -1.25 -13.86
CA SER A 37 13.05 0.15 -14.15
C SER A 37 13.35 0.41 -15.63
N SER A 38 13.77 -0.61 -16.38
CA SER A 38 13.98 -0.55 -17.83
C SER A 38 12.76 -0.94 -18.69
N ASP A 39 11.66 -1.42 -18.06
CA ASP A 39 10.41 -1.71 -18.78
C ASP A 39 9.70 -0.39 -19.13
N GLU A 40 9.42 -0.15 -20.41
CA GLU A 40 8.77 1.07 -20.92
C GLU A 40 7.37 1.33 -20.33
N ARG A 41 6.74 0.29 -19.78
CA ARG A 41 5.46 0.39 -19.07
C ARG A 41 5.62 0.89 -17.64
N VAL A 42 6.82 0.95 -17.09
CA VAL A 42 7.10 1.39 -15.74
C VAL A 42 7.59 2.83 -15.72
N CYS A 43 6.94 3.64 -14.90
CA CYS A 43 7.42 4.95 -14.52
C CYS A 43 8.00 4.87 -13.11
N ASN A 44 9.32 4.73 -12.99
CA ASN A 44 9.99 4.70 -11.69
C ASN A 44 10.07 6.11 -11.10
N MET A 45 9.52 6.28 -9.91
CA MET A 45 9.42 7.56 -9.18
C MET A 45 10.07 7.45 -7.80
N PRO A 46 11.41 7.39 -7.75
CA PRO A 46 12.15 7.31 -6.49
C PRO A 46 12.13 8.64 -5.73
N SER A 47 12.40 8.61 -4.45
CA SER A 47 12.47 9.77 -3.55
C SER A 47 11.17 10.58 -3.51
N LEU A 48 10.04 9.95 -3.76
CA LEU A 48 8.72 10.56 -3.76
C LEU A 48 7.86 10.02 -2.60
N ASP A 49 7.40 10.93 -1.76
CA ASP A 49 6.41 10.58 -0.74
C ASP A 49 5.03 10.38 -1.40
N VAL A 50 4.36 9.30 -1.04
CA VAL A 50 3.04 8.96 -1.60
C VAL A 50 1.99 10.07 -1.41
N ARG A 51 2.16 10.91 -0.38
CA ARG A 51 1.28 12.05 -0.10
C ARG A 51 1.46 13.20 -1.10
N GLU A 52 2.58 13.25 -1.80
CA GLU A 52 2.92 14.28 -2.78
C GLU A 52 2.51 13.90 -4.20
N VAL A 53 2.13 12.64 -4.43
CA VAL A 53 1.73 12.12 -5.75
C VAL A 53 0.62 12.95 -6.40
N VAL A 54 -0.32 13.43 -5.60
CA VAL A 54 -1.47 14.23 -6.08
C VAL A 54 -1.07 15.61 -6.62
N ASN A 55 0.12 16.08 -6.29
CA ASN A 55 0.68 17.33 -6.81
C ASN A 55 1.28 17.17 -8.21
N LEU A 56 1.37 15.93 -8.70
CA LEU A 56 1.88 15.60 -10.01
C LEU A 56 0.72 15.42 -10.99
N SER A 57 0.90 15.87 -12.22
CA SER A 57 -0.08 15.70 -13.30
C SER A 57 -0.09 14.26 -13.81
N LEU A 58 -0.38 13.31 -12.94
CA LEU A 58 -0.52 11.89 -13.28
C LEU A 58 -1.99 11.53 -13.59
N PRO A 59 -2.25 10.52 -14.43
CA PRO A 59 -3.61 10.04 -14.65
C PRO A 59 -4.21 9.48 -13.36
N ASN A 60 -5.53 9.53 -13.23
CA ASN A 60 -6.23 8.95 -12.10
C ASN A 60 -6.03 7.42 -12.09
N PRO A 61 -5.65 6.82 -10.96
CA PRO A 61 -5.37 5.39 -10.90
C PRO A 61 -6.65 4.55 -11.02
N GLU A 62 -6.57 3.50 -11.83
CA GLU A 62 -7.55 2.40 -11.90
C GLU A 62 -7.22 1.30 -10.87
N TRP A 63 -5.95 1.16 -10.55
CA TRP A 63 -5.43 0.23 -9.56
C TRP A 63 -4.46 0.94 -8.62
N ILE A 64 -4.63 0.67 -7.33
CA ILE A 64 -3.71 1.08 -6.28
C ILE A 64 -3.24 -0.18 -5.56
N VAL A 65 -1.94 -0.41 -5.53
CA VAL A 65 -1.34 -1.37 -4.62
C VAL A 65 -0.47 -0.60 -3.63
N ALA A 66 -0.47 -1.01 -2.35
CA ALA A 66 0.26 -0.29 -1.31
C ALA A 66 0.92 -1.24 -0.32
N ASP A 67 2.25 -1.22 -0.29
CA ASP A 67 3.11 -1.91 0.67
C ASP A 67 4.00 -0.89 1.39
N LEU A 68 3.39 -0.05 2.23
CA LEU A 68 4.06 1.05 2.90
C LEU A 68 4.70 0.62 4.23
N ALA A 69 5.85 1.18 4.54
CA ALA A 69 6.53 1.02 5.82
C ALA A 69 6.74 2.36 6.52
N PHE A 70 6.80 2.34 7.85
CA PHE A 70 7.07 3.50 8.72
C PHE A 70 6.01 4.61 8.70
N ILE A 71 4.89 4.40 8.03
CA ILE A 71 3.74 5.31 7.99
C ILE A 71 2.44 4.50 8.08
N SER A 72 1.42 5.05 8.74
CA SER A 72 0.07 4.48 8.76
C SER A 72 -0.63 4.72 7.42
N LEU A 73 -1.32 3.70 6.90
CA LEU A 73 -2.15 3.80 5.68
C LEU A 73 -3.19 4.92 5.78
N VAL A 74 -3.76 5.12 6.98
CA VAL A 74 -4.73 6.20 7.26
C VAL A 74 -4.14 7.60 7.00
N LYS A 75 -2.82 7.76 7.13
CA LYS A 75 -2.13 9.03 6.85
C LYS A 75 -1.62 9.13 5.42
N ALA A 76 -1.26 8.00 4.82
CA ALA A 76 -0.60 7.97 3.53
C ALA A 76 -1.57 7.99 2.35
N LEU A 77 -2.69 7.28 2.45
CA LEU A 77 -3.53 6.98 1.29
C LEU A 77 -4.65 7.98 0.95
N PRO A 78 -5.15 8.86 1.85
CA PRO A 78 -6.40 9.60 1.60
C PRO A 78 -6.42 10.33 0.25
N LEU A 79 -5.35 11.03 -0.07
CA LEU A 79 -5.28 11.87 -1.29
C LEU A 79 -5.29 11.01 -2.56
N VAL A 80 -4.49 9.95 -2.60
CA VAL A 80 -4.43 9.05 -3.76
C VAL A 80 -5.74 8.28 -3.93
N MET A 81 -6.38 7.86 -2.82
CA MET A 81 -7.69 7.19 -2.86
C MET A 81 -8.77 8.09 -3.45
N ARG A 82 -8.76 9.39 -3.13
CA ARG A 82 -9.71 10.36 -3.68
C ARG A 82 -9.49 10.62 -5.16
N GLN A 83 -8.23 10.59 -5.62
CA GLN A 83 -7.88 10.78 -7.02
C GLN A 83 -8.29 9.59 -7.91
N ALA A 84 -8.40 8.39 -7.37
CA ALA A 84 -8.74 7.19 -8.13
C ALA A 84 -10.09 7.33 -8.84
N ILE A 85 -10.27 6.67 -9.99
CA ILE A 85 -11.56 6.63 -10.69
C ILE A 85 -12.61 5.82 -9.91
N SER A 86 -13.89 6.02 -10.18
CA SER A 86 -14.95 5.12 -9.68
C SER A 86 -14.73 3.72 -10.26
N GLY A 87 -14.93 2.68 -9.46
CA GLY A 87 -14.63 1.29 -9.79
C GLY A 87 -13.15 0.91 -9.69
N ALA A 88 -12.27 1.85 -9.30
CA ALA A 88 -10.85 1.53 -9.07
C ALA A 88 -10.71 0.47 -7.97
N ILE A 89 -9.72 -0.40 -8.13
CA ILE A 89 -9.40 -1.46 -7.17
C ILE A 89 -8.17 -1.07 -6.34
N MET A 90 -8.23 -1.34 -5.05
CA MET A 90 -7.10 -1.17 -4.14
C MET A 90 -6.76 -2.48 -3.43
N ILE A 91 -5.48 -2.83 -3.43
CA ILE A 91 -4.92 -3.84 -2.54
C ILE A 91 -3.89 -3.16 -1.65
N CYS A 92 -4.08 -3.20 -0.34
CA CYS A 92 -3.09 -2.65 0.58
C CYS A 92 -2.70 -3.67 1.65
N LEU A 93 -1.42 -3.64 2.04
CA LEU A 93 -0.88 -4.47 3.11
C LEU A 93 -0.96 -3.72 4.44
N ILE A 94 -1.86 -4.16 5.31
CA ILE A 94 -2.01 -3.62 6.66
C ILE A 94 -0.89 -4.20 7.52
N LYS A 95 -0.03 -3.33 8.01
CA LYS A 95 1.07 -3.65 8.92
C LYS A 95 0.73 -3.13 10.32
N PRO A 96 0.28 -3.98 11.25
CA PRO A 96 -0.19 -3.54 12.56
C PRO A 96 0.81 -2.66 13.31
N GLN A 97 2.10 -2.93 13.14
CA GLN A 97 3.19 -2.18 13.78
C GLN A 97 3.26 -0.70 13.34
N PHE A 98 2.67 -0.33 12.20
CA PHE A 98 2.62 1.05 11.72
C PHE A 98 1.25 1.70 11.90
N GLU A 99 0.24 0.93 12.27
CA GLU A 99 -1.12 1.41 12.52
C GLU A 99 -1.40 1.71 14.00
N LEU A 100 -0.67 1.07 14.90
CA LEU A 100 -0.81 1.18 16.34
C LEU A 100 0.08 2.29 16.90
N SER A 101 -0.22 2.73 18.13
CA SER A 101 0.63 3.66 18.86
C SER A 101 1.93 2.99 19.33
N LYS A 102 2.97 3.78 19.58
CA LYS A 102 4.26 3.27 20.11
C LYS A 102 4.12 2.49 21.42
N LYS A 103 3.10 2.78 22.23
CA LYS A 103 2.84 2.08 23.50
C LYS A 103 2.25 0.68 23.30
N GLU A 104 1.53 0.47 22.21
CA GLU A 104 0.88 -0.81 21.88
C GLU A 104 1.81 -1.75 21.11
N VAL A 105 2.83 -1.19 20.47
CA VAL A 105 3.84 -1.97 19.75
C VAL A 105 4.90 -2.44 20.73
N GLY A 106 5.15 -3.75 20.79
CA GLY A 106 6.12 -4.34 21.70
C GLY A 106 7.57 -3.98 21.36
N LYS A 107 8.48 -4.40 22.22
CA LYS A 107 9.93 -4.27 21.96
C LYS A 107 10.27 -4.85 20.58
N ASN A 108 11.19 -4.21 19.88
CA ASN A 108 11.61 -4.59 18.52
C ASN A 108 10.53 -4.42 17.43
N GLY A 109 9.46 -3.67 17.67
CA GLY A 109 8.44 -3.41 16.66
C GLY A 109 7.50 -4.59 16.39
N ILE A 110 7.38 -5.55 17.34
CA ILE A 110 6.56 -6.75 17.14
C ILE A 110 5.21 -6.60 17.84
N VAL A 111 4.12 -6.82 17.13
CA VAL A 111 2.75 -6.88 17.66
C VAL A 111 2.37 -8.34 17.93
N LYS A 112 2.45 -8.76 19.20
CA LYS A 112 2.17 -10.15 19.61
C LYS A 112 0.68 -10.43 19.84
N SER A 113 -0.08 -9.42 20.26
CA SER A 113 -1.50 -9.60 20.64
C SER A 113 -2.40 -9.66 19.39
N ASP A 114 -3.22 -10.71 19.31
CA ASP A 114 -4.24 -10.84 18.25
C ASP A 114 -5.27 -9.72 18.33
N ASN A 115 -5.64 -9.29 19.53
CA ASN A 115 -6.58 -8.19 19.74
C ASN A 115 -6.02 -6.87 19.16
N LEU A 116 -4.73 -6.60 19.36
CA LEU A 116 -4.09 -5.41 18.79
C LEU A 116 -4.01 -5.50 17.27
N ARG A 117 -3.70 -6.67 16.71
CA ARG A 117 -3.73 -6.88 15.26
C ARG A 117 -5.14 -6.62 14.69
N SER A 118 -6.16 -7.19 15.31
CA SER A 118 -7.56 -6.97 14.93
C SER A 118 -7.96 -5.49 15.05
N SER A 119 -7.48 -4.80 16.07
CA SER A 119 -7.72 -3.35 16.23
C SER A 119 -7.09 -2.54 15.10
N ALA A 120 -5.85 -2.87 14.69
CA ALA A 120 -5.20 -2.22 13.55
C ALA A 120 -5.97 -2.44 12.23
N VAL A 121 -6.40 -3.68 11.97
CA VAL A 121 -7.22 -4.00 10.80
C VAL A 121 -8.54 -3.24 10.84
N SER A 122 -9.24 -3.23 11.98
CA SER A 122 -10.51 -2.49 12.14
C SER A 122 -10.34 -0.99 11.91
N LYS A 123 -9.23 -0.40 12.37
CA LYS A 123 -8.91 1.02 12.16
C LYS A 123 -8.78 1.34 10.67
N VAL A 124 -7.99 0.55 9.93
CA VAL A 124 -7.80 0.75 8.49
C VAL A 124 -9.09 0.48 7.72
N SER A 125 -9.83 -0.56 8.07
CA SER A 125 -11.12 -0.90 7.44
C SER A 125 -12.13 0.26 7.59
N LYS A 126 -12.26 0.82 8.78
CA LYS A 126 -13.13 1.99 9.01
C LYS A 126 -12.70 3.19 8.16
N PHE A 127 -11.40 3.45 8.08
CA PHE A 127 -10.85 4.52 7.25
C PHE A 127 -11.20 4.31 5.76
N VAL A 128 -10.99 3.10 5.23
CA VAL A 128 -11.30 2.76 3.83
C VAL A 128 -12.78 3.01 3.51
N ILE A 129 -13.68 2.62 4.41
CA ILE A 129 -15.13 2.86 4.27
C ILE A 129 -15.45 4.37 4.31
N MET A 130 -14.80 5.12 5.18
CA MET A 130 -14.98 6.58 5.28
C MET A 130 -14.51 7.33 4.04
N GLU A 131 -13.50 6.81 3.33
CA GLU A 131 -13.03 7.35 2.05
C GLU A 131 -13.91 6.91 0.85
N ASN A 132 -15.12 6.38 1.11
CA ASN A 132 -16.10 5.94 0.11
C ASN A 132 -15.64 4.74 -0.73
N TRP A 133 -14.90 3.81 -0.12
CA TRP A 133 -14.52 2.55 -0.71
C TRP A 133 -15.29 1.38 -0.07
N LYS A 134 -15.61 0.37 -0.87
CA LYS A 134 -16.23 -0.88 -0.42
C LYS A 134 -15.14 -1.92 -0.21
N ILE A 135 -15.01 -2.44 1.01
CA ILE A 135 -14.13 -3.58 1.27
C ILE A 135 -14.77 -4.82 0.62
N LEU A 136 -14.00 -5.50 -0.21
CA LEU A 136 -14.40 -6.73 -0.88
C LEU A 136 -13.92 -7.95 -0.12
N ASP A 137 -12.67 -7.91 0.39
CA ASP A 137 -12.08 -9.04 1.12
C ASP A 137 -10.93 -8.60 2.03
N THR A 138 -10.59 -9.45 3.00
CA THR A 138 -9.37 -9.35 3.79
C THR A 138 -8.79 -10.73 4.02
N ALA A 139 -7.50 -10.90 3.80
CA ALA A 139 -6.80 -12.16 3.98
C ALA A 139 -5.49 -11.99 4.76
N PRO A 140 -5.08 -12.94 5.60
CA PRO A 140 -3.74 -12.94 6.17
C PRO A 140 -2.70 -12.94 5.05
N SER A 141 -1.66 -12.13 5.20
CA SER A 141 -0.51 -12.22 4.29
C SER A 141 0.15 -13.60 4.40
N PRO A 142 0.41 -14.28 3.27
CA PRO A 142 1.13 -15.54 3.28
C PRO A 142 2.60 -15.38 3.69
N ILE A 143 3.10 -14.15 3.66
CA ILE A 143 4.47 -13.80 4.01
C ILE A 143 4.43 -12.99 5.31
N SER A 144 5.23 -13.38 6.29
CA SER A 144 5.41 -12.58 7.50
C SER A 144 6.24 -11.35 7.21
N GLY A 145 5.85 -10.22 7.77
CA GLY A 145 6.62 -8.99 7.72
C GLY A 145 7.94 -9.08 8.51
N ARG A 146 8.71 -8.01 8.46
CA ARG A 146 9.99 -7.91 9.17
C ARG A 146 9.81 -8.28 10.65
N HIS A 147 10.74 -9.06 11.17
CA HIS A 147 10.72 -9.60 12.55
C HIS A 147 9.53 -10.51 12.87
N GLY A 148 8.84 -11.07 11.88
CA GLY A 148 7.73 -12.03 12.08
C GLY A 148 6.38 -11.38 12.39
N ASN A 149 6.19 -10.09 12.11
CA ASN A 149 4.89 -9.46 12.22
C ASN A 149 3.88 -10.12 11.25
N LYS A 150 2.70 -10.44 11.75
CA LYS A 150 1.59 -10.91 10.94
C LYS A 150 0.89 -9.71 10.30
N GLU A 151 0.83 -9.70 8.99
CA GLU A 151 0.25 -8.63 8.19
C GLU A 151 -1.02 -9.12 7.49
N VAL A 152 -1.87 -8.20 7.05
CA VAL A 152 -3.17 -8.52 6.45
C VAL A 152 -3.33 -7.76 5.14
N LEU A 153 -3.64 -8.47 4.07
CA LEU A 153 -4.07 -7.88 2.80
C LEU A 153 -5.53 -7.43 2.90
N LEU A 154 -5.82 -6.24 2.40
CA LEU A 154 -7.17 -5.70 2.27
C LEU A 154 -7.41 -5.38 0.80
N LEU A 155 -8.51 -5.92 0.26
CA LEU A 155 -9.01 -5.64 -1.08
C LEU A 155 -10.23 -4.74 -0.98
N ALA A 156 -10.25 -3.65 -1.75
CA ALA A 156 -11.36 -2.71 -1.79
C ALA A 156 -11.60 -2.16 -3.20
N GLU A 157 -12.83 -1.70 -3.44
CA GLU A 157 -13.30 -1.08 -4.68
C GLU A 157 -13.84 0.33 -4.38
N LYS A 158 -13.51 1.31 -5.19
CA LYS A 158 -14.03 2.68 -5.08
C LYS A 158 -15.47 2.73 -5.57
N LYS A 159 -16.36 3.27 -4.74
CA LYS A 159 -17.76 3.51 -5.12
C LYS A 159 -17.91 4.66 -6.12
#